data_2c0933dd75f6ee58a2050bc892b54d80
#
_entry.id   2c0933dd75f6ee58a2050bc892b54d80
#
_cell.length_a   1.000
_cell.length_b   1.000
_cell.length_c   1.000
_cell.angle_alpha   90.00
_cell.angle_beta   90.00
_cell.angle_gamma   90.00
#
_symmetry.space_group_name_H-M   'P 1'
#
loop_
_entity.id
_entity.type
_entity.pdbx_description
1 polymer ?
#
loop_
_entity_poly.entity_id
_entity_poly.type
_entity_poly.pdbx_seq_one_letter_code
_entity_poly.pdbx_strand_id
1 'polypeptide(L)'
;AVVLNRVKSSRFPNTMAGVIYQSGAFDAVSDGQINLAPSEQSRRAARDAMNGWDPTGGCLYYYNPATATSSWIWSREVRLSIGDHSFAI
;
A
#
# COMPACT_ATOMS: atom_id res chain seq x y z
N ALA A 1 1.15 5.47 -3.17
CA ALA A 1 0.25 5.30 -4.32
C ALA A 1 -0.89 4.33 -4.01
N VAL A 2 -0.58 3.16 -3.45
CA VAL A 2 -1.62 2.16 -3.13
C VAL A 2 -2.68 2.71 -2.18
N VAL A 3 -2.29 3.40 -1.10
CA VAL A 3 -3.25 3.98 -0.15
C VAL A 3 -4.17 4.97 -0.85
N LEU A 4 -3.64 5.86 -1.66
CA LEU A 4 -4.44 6.85 -2.41
C LEU A 4 -5.34 6.17 -3.44
N ASN A 5 -4.87 5.11 -4.08
CA ASN A 5 -5.69 4.35 -5.03
C ASN A 5 -6.87 3.70 -4.32
N ARG A 6 -6.66 3.18 -3.09
CA ARG A 6 -7.75 2.63 -2.28
C ARG A 6 -8.78 3.68 -1.90
N VAL A 7 -8.35 4.89 -1.54
CA VAL A 7 -9.27 5.99 -1.21
C VAL A 7 -10.18 6.31 -2.40
N LYS A 8 -9.67 6.23 -3.61
CA LYS A 8 -10.43 6.49 -4.84
C LYS A 8 -11.32 5.31 -5.28
N SER A 9 -11.09 4.13 -4.73
CA SER A 9 -11.83 2.92 -5.09
C SER A 9 -13.11 2.79 -4.25
N SER A 10 -14.22 2.43 -4.90
CA SER A 10 -15.49 2.20 -4.20
C SER A 10 -15.45 0.96 -3.28
N ARG A 11 -14.44 0.11 -3.40
CA ARG A 11 -14.29 -1.11 -2.60
C ARG A 11 -13.60 -0.89 -1.26
N PHE A 12 -13.12 0.32 -0.98
CA PHE A 12 -12.37 0.67 0.23
C PHE A 12 -12.97 1.90 0.89
N PRO A 13 -12.63 2.16 2.18
CA PRO A 13 -13.01 3.41 2.82
C PRO A 13 -12.55 4.62 2.00
N ASN A 14 -13.30 5.70 2.06
CA ASN A 14 -13.06 6.87 1.21
C ASN A 14 -12.21 7.95 1.87
N THR A 15 -11.51 7.63 2.95
CA THR A 15 -10.57 8.52 3.62
C THR A 15 -9.22 7.83 3.83
N MET A 16 -8.14 8.60 3.91
CA MET A 16 -6.81 8.04 4.16
C MET A 16 -6.75 7.31 5.50
N ALA A 17 -7.27 7.92 6.56
CA ALA A 17 -7.31 7.27 7.87
C ALA A 17 -8.12 5.98 7.83
N GLY A 18 -9.27 5.98 7.16
CA GLY A 18 -10.10 4.79 6.99
C GLY A 18 -9.37 3.66 6.28
N VAL A 19 -8.60 3.96 5.24
CA VAL A 19 -7.82 2.96 4.50
C VAL A 19 -6.65 2.45 5.36
N ILE A 20 -5.89 3.34 5.97
CA ILE A 20 -4.67 2.97 6.74
C ILE A 20 -5.03 2.13 7.96
N TYR A 21 -6.06 2.52 8.70
CA TYR A 21 -6.47 1.86 9.94
C TYR A 21 -7.54 0.78 9.75
N GLN A 22 -7.85 0.41 8.52
CA GLN A 22 -8.72 -0.72 8.24
C GLN A 22 -8.13 -1.99 8.87
N SER A 23 -8.96 -2.74 9.57
CA SER A 23 -8.52 -3.93 10.33
C SER A 23 -7.74 -4.90 9.44
N GLY A 24 -6.52 -5.23 9.88
CA GLY A 24 -5.66 -6.18 9.18
C GLY A 24 -5.08 -5.70 7.85
N ALA A 25 -5.25 -4.43 7.49
CA ALA A 25 -4.81 -3.93 6.18
C ALA A 25 -3.28 -3.76 6.09
N PHE A 26 -2.66 -3.27 7.17
CA PHE A 26 -1.22 -3.01 7.20
C PHE A 26 -0.59 -3.49 8.50
N ASP A 27 0.49 -4.26 8.37
CA ASP A 27 1.22 -4.78 9.53
C ASP A 27 1.83 -3.66 10.38
N ALA A 28 2.23 -2.56 9.75
CA ALA A 28 2.82 -1.41 10.44
C ALA A 28 1.89 -0.81 11.50
N VAL A 29 0.58 -0.91 11.33
CA VAL A 29 -0.39 -0.46 12.33
C VAL A 29 -0.41 -1.42 13.52
N SER A 30 -0.41 -2.73 13.25
CA SER A 30 -0.48 -3.77 14.29
C SER A 30 0.78 -3.85 15.14
N ASP A 31 1.96 -3.67 14.54
CA ASP A 31 3.24 -3.80 15.23
C ASP A 31 3.82 -2.48 15.72
N GLY A 32 3.12 -1.36 15.52
CA GLY A 32 3.52 -0.05 16.01
C GLY A 32 4.49 0.72 15.15
N GLN A 33 4.93 0.18 14.01
CA GLN A 33 5.85 0.90 13.11
C GLN A 33 5.25 2.22 12.60
N ILE A 34 3.93 2.31 12.49
CA ILE A 34 3.25 3.54 12.05
C ILE A 34 3.54 4.72 12.97
N ASN A 35 3.92 4.47 14.22
CA ASN A 35 4.22 5.52 15.20
C ASN A 35 5.68 6.00 15.14
N LEU A 36 6.52 5.38 14.31
CA LEU A 36 7.91 5.81 14.14
C LEU A 36 7.97 7.04 13.24
N ALA A 37 8.97 7.90 13.51
CA ALA A 37 9.19 9.07 12.68
C ALA A 37 9.58 8.63 11.26
N PRO A 38 8.96 9.21 10.20
CA PRO A 38 9.28 8.81 8.83
C PRO A 38 10.66 9.31 8.42
N SER A 39 11.34 8.53 7.59
CA SER A 39 12.59 8.95 6.96
C SER A 39 12.32 10.02 5.91
N GLU A 40 13.39 10.74 5.51
CA GLU A 40 13.30 11.73 4.41
C GLU A 40 12.83 11.07 3.12
N GLN A 41 13.31 9.86 2.83
CA GLN A 41 12.88 9.11 1.66
C GLN A 41 11.39 8.79 1.70
N SER A 42 10.88 8.38 2.86
CA SER A 42 9.44 8.10 3.04
C SER A 42 8.59 9.36 2.87
N ARG A 43 9.06 10.50 3.39
CA ARG A 43 8.35 11.78 3.25
C ARG A 43 8.28 12.21 1.80
N ARG A 44 9.38 12.03 1.04
CA ARG A 44 9.44 12.35 -0.38
C ARG A 44 8.49 11.47 -1.18
N ALA A 45 8.46 10.18 -0.89
CA ALA A 45 7.55 9.23 -1.56
C ALA A 45 6.09 9.61 -1.31
N ALA A 46 5.74 9.98 -0.08
CA ALA A 46 4.38 10.42 0.25
C ALA A 46 4.01 11.70 -0.50
N ARG A 47 4.93 12.66 -0.58
CA ARG A 47 4.70 13.92 -1.30
C ARG A 47 4.47 13.68 -2.78
N ASP A 48 5.30 12.83 -3.40
CA ASP A 48 5.16 12.49 -4.82
C ASP A 48 3.82 11.81 -5.09
N ALA A 49 3.39 10.89 -4.22
CA ALA A 49 2.10 10.24 -4.33
C ALA A 49 0.95 11.24 -4.20
N MET A 50 1.03 12.16 -3.25
CA MET A 50 0.01 13.22 -3.08
C MET A 50 -0.08 14.13 -4.29
N ASN A 51 1.02 14.31 -5.04
CA ASN A 51 1.07 15.08 -6.27
C ASN A 51 0.63 14.28 -7.50
N GLY A 52 0.17 13.04 -7.31
CA GLY A 52 -0.41 12.23 -8.38
C GLY A 52 0.54 11.22 -9.01
N TRP A 53 1.79 11.11 -8.53
CA TRP A 53 2.73 10.13 -9.07
C TRP A 53 2.34 8.73 -8.60
N ASP A 54 2.05 7.86 -9.56
CA ASP A 54 1.70 6.46 -9.28
C ASP A 54 2.39 5.54 -10.30
N PRO A 55 3.57 5.00 -9.96
CA PRO A 55 4.26 4.06 -10.84
C PRO A 55 3.56 2.70 -10.95
N THR A 56 2.57 2.42 -10.08
CA THR A 56 1.85 1.14 -10.08
C THR A 56 0.70 1.09 -11.08
N GLY A 57 0.33 2.23 -11.67
CA GLY A 57 -0.77 2.26 -12.63
C GLY A 57 -2.13 1.92 -12.03
N GLY A 58 -2.40 2.32 -10.79
CA GLY A 58 -3.69 2.13 -10.14
C GLY A 58 -3.81 0.87 -9.29
N CYS A 59 -2.70 0.20 -8.97
CA CYS A 59 -2.74 -1.00 -8.13
C CYS A 59 -3.33 -0.73 -6.75
N LEU A 60 -4.09 -1.69 -6.25
CA LEU A 60 -4.79 -1.62 -4.96
C LEU A 60 -4.12 -2.48 -3.88
N TYR A 61 -3.19 -3.35 -4.25
CA TYR A 61 -2.53 -4.29 -3.35
C TYR A 61 -1.03 -4.30 -3.60
N TYR A 62 -0.29 -4.55 -2.53
CA TYR A 62 1.14 -4.86 -2.64
C TYR A 62 1.52 -5.90 -1.58
N TYR A 63 2.56 -6.66 -1.85
CA TYR A 63 3.06 -7.66 -0.90
C TYR A 63 4.52 -7.99 -1.23
N ASN A 64 5.22 -8.51 -0.21
CA ASN A 64 6.55 -9.07 -0.40
C ASN A 64 6.43 -10.58 -0.66
N PRO A 65 6.74 -11.07 -1.87
CA PRO A 65 6.60 -12.50 -2.20
C PRO A 65 7.42 -13.42 -1.30
N ALA A 66 8.54 -12.93 -0.75
CA ALA A 66 9.39 -13.74 0.11
C ALA A 66 8.77 -13.99 1.49
N THR A 67 7.88 -13.12 1.96
CA THR A 67 7.32 -13.19 3.32
C THR A 67 5.81 -13.35 3.36
N ALA A 68 5.10 -13.15 2.26
CA ALA A 68 3.65 -13.25 2.22
C ALA A 68 3.20 -14.71 2.38
N THR A 69 2.27 -14.96 3.30
CA THR A 69 1.76 -16.29 3.62
C THR A 69 0.31 -16.49 3.21
N SER A 70 -0.43 -15.42 2.90
CA SER A 70 -1.84 -15.50 2.51
C SER A 70 -1.97 -15.99 1.07
N SER A 71 -2.65 -17.11 0.87
CA SER A 71 -2.92 -17.64 -0.47
C SER A 71 -3.80 -16.70 -1.29
N TRP A 72 -4.65 -15.92 -0.63
CA TRP A 72 -5.49 -14.93 -1.29
C TRP A 72 -4.68 -13.87 -2.03
N ILE A 73 -3.61 -13.35 -1.39
CA ILE A 73 -2.80 -12.30 -2.03
C ILE A 73 -2.03 -12.85 -3.25
N TRP A 74 -1.61 -14.11 -3.18
CA TRP A 74 -0.94 -14.77 -4.30
C TRP A 74 -1.85 -14.97 -5.52
N SER A 75 -3.17 -14.98 -5.33
CA SER A 75 -4.13 -15.14 -6.42
C SER A 75 -4.41 -13.84 -7.18
N ARG A 76 -3.95 -12.68 -6.65
CA ARG A 76 -4.17 -11.39 -7.31
C ARG A 76 -3.26 -11.23 -8.52
N GLU A 77 -3.76 -10.53 -9.55
CA GLU A 77 -2.98 -10.27 -10.76
C GLU A 77 -1.89 -9.24 -10.48
N VAL A 78 -0.63 -9.64 -10.57
CA VAL A 78 0.53 -8.77 -10.39
C VAL A 78 0.75 -7.95 -11.66
N ARG A 79 0.88 -6.64 -11.52
CA ARG A 79 1.14 -5.71 -12.62
C ARG A 79 2.60 -5.31 -12.74
N LEU A 80 3.30 -5.17 -11.61
CA LEU A 80 4.74 -4.88 -11.61
C LEU A 80 5.35 -5.22 -10.26
N SER A 81 6.69 -5.23 -10.23
CA SER A 81 7.46 -5.39 -9.00
C SER A 81 8.43 -4.23 -8.87
N ILE A 82 8.56 -3.67 -7.66
CA ILE A 82 9.52 -2.62 -7.33
C ILE A 82 10.22 -3.05 -6.05
N GLY A 83 11.56 -3.20 -6.11
CA GLY A 83 12.33 -3.72 -4.98
C GLY A 83 11.82 -5.10 -4.60
N ASP A 84 11.51 -5.30 -3.32
CA ASP A 84 11.04 -6.58 -2.79
C ASP A 84 9.51 -6.74 -2.87
N HIS A 85 8.79 -5.77 -3.42
CA HIS A 85 7.33 -5.78 -3.43
C HIS A 85 6.75 -6.02 -4.82
N SER A 86 5.70 -6.84 -4.86
CA SER A 86 4.84 -7.03 -6.04
C SER A 86 3.56 -6.22 -5.85
N PHE A 87 3.16 -5.52 -6.91
CA PHE A 87 1.95 -4.68 -6.91
C PHE A 87 0.88 -5.32 -7.76
N ALA A 88 -0.35 -5.39 -7.25
CA ALA A 88 -1.45 -6.10 -7.86
C ALA A 88 -2.75 -5.28 -7.87
N ILE A 89 -3.62 -5.65 -8.78
CA ILE A 89 -4.95 -5.06 -8.87
C ILE A 89 -6.01 -5.84 -8.10
#